data_35815dbcd03d606f4dcf70106b508a23
#
_entry.id   35815dbcd03d606f4dcf70106b508a23
#
_cell.length_a   1.000
_cell.length_b   1.000
_cell.length_c   1.000
_cell.angle_alpha   90.00
_cell.angle_beta   90.00
_cell.angle_gamma   90.00
#
_symmetry.space_group_name_H-M   'P 1'
#
loop_
_entity.id
_entity.type
_entity.pdbx_description
1 polymer ?
#
loop_
_entity_poly.entity_id
_entity_poly.type
_entity_poly.pdbx_seq_one_letter_code
_entity_poly.pdbx_strand_id
1 'polypeptide(L)'
;MQNFTLYKNYSQISENYQLKLPIDLDVLIPEDDSVRLLSLMMEELDYKKLYEAYSPNGRNPAVPPKILFKILIYAYMNDIWSSRKIELACKRDVNFMWLLEGFKAPDHNTIARFRTGRLEPILDDLFNQFIIKLYENNELELKNLFIDGTKIEANANKYTFVWKKSVSKNEIKLGEAIKLFIKSINDKFNKNFSIVENTLKCKLLNEILEFLNSIKLSSNIEFVYGKGKRKTELQKLIEEANKYLERQSKYDLYNSIFNGRNSFSKADIDATFMHMKDAQLKPGYNIQIGVEGEYIVGVDISSERSDQPQRECKLICALE
;
A
#
# COMPACT_ATOMS: atom_id res chain seq x y z
N MET A 1 23.72 25.78 -61.56
CA MET A 1 23.66 24.32 -61.37
C MET A 1 24.48 23.98 -60.14
N GLN A 2 23.80 23.96 -59.01
CA GLN A 2 24.47 24.00 -57.74
C GLN A 2 24.18 22.82 -56.90
N ASN A 3 25.22 22.12 -56.50
CA ASN A 3 25.40 21.56 -55.15
C ASN A 3 24.36 20.59 -54.57
N PHE A 4 23.91 19.67 -55.36
CA PHE A 4 23.26 18.47 -54.84
C PHE A 4 24.24 17.39 -54.34
N THR A 5 25.54 17.60 -54.48
CA THR A 5 26.62 16.66 -54.08
C THR A 5 26.88 16.63 -52.59
N LEU A 6 26.57 17.68 -51.87
CA LEU A 6 26.81 17.72 -50.40
C LEU A 6 25.80 16.84 -49.60
N TYR A 7 24.59 16.70 -50.14
CA TYR A 7 23.58 15.87 -49.49
C TYR A 7 23.75 14.37 -49.73
N LYS A 8 24.36 14.00 -50.87
CA LYS A 8 24.64 12.59 -51.15
C LYS A 8 25.66 11.95 -50.21
N ASN A 9 26.56 12.75 -49.62
CA ASN A 9 27.57 12.22 -48.69
C ASN A 9 27.04 12.03 -47.27
N TYR A 10 25.99 12.73 -46.92
CA TYR A 10 25.29 12.52 -45.60
C TYR A 10 24.39 11.29 -45.60
N SER A 11 23.91 10.85 -46.75
CA SER A 11 23.06 9.64 -46.87
C SER A 11 23.87 8.34 -46.93
N GLN A 12 25.21 8.40 -46.89
CA GLN A 12 26.07 7.24 -46.85
C GLN A 12 26.66 6.93 -45.51
N ILE A 13 26.14 7.50 -44.43
CA ILE A 13 26.39 6.95 -43.09
C ILE A 13 25.65 5.61 -43.08
N SER A 14 26.40 4.52 -43.27
CA SER A 14 25.86 3.18 -43.23
C SER A 14 25.14 2.98 -41.91
N GLU A 15 23.94 2.42 -41.95
CA GLU A 15 23.15 2.05 -40.77
C GLU A 15 23.90 1.17 -39.76
N ASN A 16 25.10 0.71 -40.14
CA ASN A 16 25.98 -0.17 -39.38
C ASN A 16 27.22 0.53 -38.76
N TYR A 17 27.26 1.87 -38.73
CA TYR A 17 28.33 2.56 -38.03
C TYR A 17 28.13 2.49 -36.52
N GLN A 18 28.54 1.36 -35.92
CA GLN A 18 28.65 1.21 -34.47
C GLN A 18 30.02 1.72 -34.00
N LEU A 19 30.04 2.92 -33.48
CA LEU A 19 31.19 3.40 -32.72
C LEU A 19 31.16 2.68 -31.36
N LYS A 20 31.84 1.56 -31.22
CA LYS A 20 32.08 0.93 -29.92
C LYS A 20 33.29 1.61 -29.28
N LEU A 21 33.04 2.73 -28.60
CA LEU A 21 34.05 3.24 -27.68
C LEU A 21 33.94 2.39 -26.40
N PRO A 22 35.02 1.77 -25.91
CA PRO A 22 35.02 1.24 -24.56
C PRO A 22 34.97 2.43 -23.60
N ILE A 23 33.76 2.81 -23.20
CA ILE A 23 33.55 3.86 -22.20
C ILE A 23 33.70 3.18 -20.86
N ASP A 24 34.77 3.52 -20.14
CA ASP A 24 34.89 3.20 -18.73
C ASP A 24 34.03 4.22 -17.94
N LEU A 25 32.91 3.78 -17.40
CA LEU A 25 32.00 4.63 -16.63
C LEU A 25 32.68 5.15 -15.36
N ASP A 26 33.64 4.41 -14.84
CA ASP A 26 34.36 4.79 -13.64
C ASP A 26 35.22 6.04 -13.85
N VAL A 27 35.77 6.21 -15.06
CA VAL A 27 36.55 7.41 -15.45
C VAL A 27 35.61 8.64 -15.65
N LEU A 28 34.37 8.41 -16.05
CA LEU A 28 33.45 9.50 -16.37
C LEU A 28 32.82 10.15 -15.11
N ILE A 29 32.76 9.41 -14.00
CA ILE A 29 32.15 9.88 -12.76
C ILE A 29 33.26 10.48 -11.87
N PRO A 30 33.13 11.73 -11.43
CA PRO A 30 34.06 12.36 -10.49
C PRO A 30 34.28 11.53 -9.21
N GLU A 31 35.46 11.61 -8.64
CA GLU A 31 35.82 10.85 -7.42
C GLU A 31 34.95 11.31 -6.21
N ASP A 32 34.53 12.56 -6.19
CA ASP A 32 33.71 13.20 -5.16
C ASP A 32 32.21 13.15 -5.46
N ASP A 33 31.77 12.43 -6.50
CA ASP A 33 30.35 12.28 -6.82
C ASP A 33 29.60 11.50 -5.71
N SER A 34 28.43 11.98 -5.35
CA SER A 34 27.57 11.39 -4.32
C SER A 34 27.20 9.93 -4.58
N VAL A 35 27.17 9.49 -5.83
CA VAL A 35 26.88 8.09 -6.20
C VAL A 35 27.95 7.13 -5.69
N ARG A 36 29.22 7.59 -5.62
CA ARG A 36 30.33 6.76 -5.10
C ARG A 36 30.20 6.57 -3.60
N LEU A 37 29.94 7.67 -2.86
CA LEU A 37 29.72 7.62 -1.42
C LEU A 37 28.52 6.72 -1.10
N LEU A 38 27.40 6.91 -1.80
CA LEU A 38 26.21 6.06 -1.64
C LEU A 38 26.56 4.58 -1.87
N SER A 39 27.24 4.28 -2.98
CA SER A 39 27.61 2.90 -3.29
C SER A 39 28.48 2.29 -2.20
N LEU A 40 29.47 3.02 -1.70
CA LEU A 40 30.36 2.56 -0.64
C LEU A 40 29.58 2.25 0.65
N MET A 41 28.75 3.16 1.12
CA MET A 41 27.97 2.96 2.34
C MET A 41 26.98 1.81 2.20
N MET A 42 26.35 1.66 1.03
CA MET A 42 25.42 0.56 0.78
C MET A 42 26.13 -0.81 0.63
N GLU A 43 27.42 -0.86 0.30
CA GLU A 43 28.18 -2.11 0.29
C GLU A 43 28.34 -2.74 1.67
N GLU A 44 28.34 -1.95 2.73
CA GLU A 44 28.57 -2.40 4.10
C GLU A 44 27.34 -3.02 4.77
N LEU A 45 26.15 -2.92 4.14
CA LEU A 45 24.92 -3.47 4.71
C LEU A 45 24.76 -4.97 4.46
N ASP A 46 24.11 -5.66 5.40
CA ASP A 46 23.74 -7.08 5.22
C ASP A 46 22.40 -7.21 4.49
N TYR A 47 22.45 -7.77 3.30
CA TYR A 47 21.30 -7.99 2.43
C TYR A 47 20.70 -9.40 2.52
N LYS A 48 21.11 -10.22 3.49
CA LYS A 48 20.65 -11.62 3.60
C LYS A 48 19.13 -11.73 3.60
N LYS A 49 18.45 -10.96 4.43
CA LYS A 49 16.98 -10.94 4.51
C LYS A 49 16.34 -10.50 3.17
N LEU A 50 16.98 -9.57 2.45
CA LEU A 50 16.50 -9.10 1.15
C LEU A 50 16.62 -10.21 0.08
N TYR A 51 17.67 -10.99 0.11
CA TYR A 51 17.82 -12.13 -0.79
C TYR A 51 16.88 -13.27 -0.44
N GLU A 52 16.61 -13.51 0.85
CA GLU A 52 15.64 -14.51 1.33
C GLU A 52 14.18 -14.19 0.90
N ALA A 53 13.87 -12.92 0.61
CA ALA A 53 12.56 -12.53 0.05
C ALA A 53 12.33 -13.05 -1.39
N TYR A 54 13.35 -13.62 -2.03
CA TYR A 54 13.26 -14.23 -3.34
C TYR A 54 13.20 -15.76 -3.23
N SER A 55 12.36 -16.38 -4.08
CA SER A 55 12.22 -17.83 -4.07
C SER A 55 13.51 -18.52 -4.50
N PRO A 56 14.02 -19.51 -3.77
CA PRO A 56 15.21 -20.27 -4.15
C PRO A 56 15.01 -21.11 -5.43
N ASN A 57 13.77 -21.44 -5.77
CA ASN A 57 13.41 -22.29 -6.91
C ASN A 57 12.87 -21.47 -8.11
N GLY A 58 13.08 -20.17 -8.12
CA GLY A 58 12.58 -19.27 -9.15
C GLY A 58 13.62 -18.91 -10.22
N ARG A 59 13.17 -18.14 -11.22
CA ARG A 59 14.05 -17.49 -12.18
C ARG A 59 14.86 -16.41 -11.47
N ASN A 60 16.16 -16.36 -11.71
CA ASN A 60 17.01 -15.30 -11.17
C ASN A 60 16.47 -13.90 -11.52
N PRO A 61 16.49 -12.95 -10.59
CA PRO A 61 16.11 -11.58 -10.88
C PRO A 61 17.02 -11.01 -11.99
N ALA A 62 16.45 -10.16 -12.85
CA ALA A 62 17.17 -9.55 -13.95
C ALA A 62 18.30 -8.61 -13.47
N VAL A 63 18.14 -8.05 -12.28
CA VAL A 63 19.12 -7.21 -11.58
C VAL A 63 19.17 -7.67 -10.13
N PRO A 64 20.35 -7.83 -9.52
CA PRO A 64 20.48 -8.20 -8.12
C PRO A 64 19.69 -7.26 -7.18
N PRO A 65 19.03 -7.79 -6.13
CA PRO A 65 18.26 -6.98 -5.18
C PRO A 65 19.04 -5.82 -4.55
N LYS A 66 20.30 -6.03 -4.22
CA LYS A 66 21.21 -5.01 -3.69
C LYS A 66 21.38 -3.83 -4.66
N ILE A 67 21.58 -4.11 -5.94
CA ILE A 67 21.70 -3.08 -6.98
C ILE A 67 20.39 -2.31 -7.15
N LEU A 68 19.25 -3.01 -7.14
CA LEU A 68 17.94 -2.35 -7.18
C LEU A 68 17.71 -1.42 -5.98
N PHE A 69 18.21 -1.79 -4.81
CA PHE A 69 18.14 -0.95 -3.63
C PHE A 69 18.98 0.31 -3.78
N LYS A 70 20.26 0.18 -4.20
CA LYS A 70 21.14 1.34 -4.50
C LYS A 70 20.51 2.29 -5.51
N ILE A 71 19.94 1.76 -6.59
CA ILE A 71 19.26 2.53 -7.64
C ILE A 71 18.06 3.30 -7.06
N LEU A 72 17.25 2.68 -6.19
CA LEU A 72 16.11 3.34 -5.57
C LEU A 72 16.55 4.50 -4.65
N ILE A 73 17.54 4.27 -3.80
CA ILE A 73 18.05 5.31 -2.90
C ILE A 73 18.61 6.47 -3.72
N TYR A 74 19.47 6.18 -4.72
CA TYR A 74 20.05 7.21 -5.58
C TYR A 74 18.99 7.99 -6.37
N ALA A 75 17.95 7.30 -6.84
CA ALA A 75 16.80 7.94 -7.50
C ALA A 75 16.11 8.93 -6.57
N TYR A 76 15.86 8.56 -5.32
CA TYR A 76 15.21 9.43 -4.34
C TYR A 76 16.09 10.61 -3.92
N MET A 77 17.41 10.42 -3.82
CA MET A 77 18.37 11.51 -3.61
C MET A 77 18.32 12.57 -4.74
N ASN A 78 17.92 12.16 -5.94
CA ASN A 78 17.78 13.03 -7.11
C ASN A 78 16.32 13.38 -7.45
N ASP A 79 15.39 13.31 -6.50
CA ASP A 79 13.95 13.62 -6.66
C ASP A 79 13.24 12.80 -7.76
N ILE A 80 13.74 11.59 -8.07
CA ILE A 80 13.14 10.69 -9.07
C ILE A 80 12.29 9.61 -8.39
N TRP A 81 10.99 9.87 -8.20
CA TRP A 81 10.07 8.98 -7.48
C TRP A 81 9.35 7.96 -8.37
N SER A 82 9.16 8.27 -9.65
CA SER A 82 8.40 7.43 -10.58
C SER A 82 9.22 6.28 -11.10
N SER A 83 8.74 5.03 -10.97
CA SER A 83 9.41 3.83 -11.50
C SER A 83 9.73 3.92 -13.00
N ARG A 84 8.86 4.61 -13.79
CA ARG A 84 9.12 4.85 -15.23
C ARG A 84 10.26 5.85 -15.45
N LYS A 85 10.35 6.89 -14.61
CA LYS A 85 11.48 7.83 -14.68
C LYS A 85 12.78 7.17 -14.23
N ILE A 86 12.73 6.30 -13.21
CA ILE A 86 13.90 5.52 -12.76
C ILE A 86 14.37 4.57 -13.87
N GLU A 87 13.47 3.84 -14.53
CA GLU A 87 13.82 3.03 -15.71
C GLU A 87 14.48 3.87 -16.80
N LEU A 88 13.98 5.09 -17.05
CA LEU A 88 14.56 5.98 -18.05
C LEU A 88 15.93 6.48 -17.64
N ALA A 89 16.15 6.84 -16.37
CA ALA A 89 17.43 7.23 -15.81
C ALA A 89 18.45 6.09 -15.95
N CYS A 90 18.09 4.87 -15.59
CA CYS A 90 18.93 3.68 -15.79
C CYS A 90 19.39 3.44 -17.24
N LYS A 91 18.69 4.00 -18.23
CA LYS A 91 19.01 3.89 -19.65
C LYS A 91 19.81 5.07 -20.22
N ARG A 92 19.85 6.21 -19.54
CA ARG A 92 20.33 7.48 -20.08
C ARG A 92 21.33 8.21 -19.21
N ASP A 93 21.34 7.95 -17.91
CA ASP A 93 22.19 8.63 -16.94
C ASP A 93 23.39 7.76 -16.59
N VAL A 94 24.57 8.35 -16.62
CA VAL A 94 25.86 7.67 -16.41
C VAL A 94 25.96 7.10 -15.00
N ASN A 95 25.51 7.84 -13.98
CA ASN A 95 25.60 7.41 -12.59
C ASN A 95 24.68 6.18 -12.33
N PHE A 96 23.46 6.18 -12.92
CA PHE A 96 22.59 5.01 -12.86
C PHE A 96 23.15 3.81 -13.64
N MET A 97 23.78 4.05 -14.80
CA MET A 97 24.44 2.98 -15.56
C MET A 97 25.61 2.39 -14.79
N TRP A 98 26.37 3.21 -14.08
CA TRP A 98 27.47 2.76 -13.23
C TRP A 98 26.96 1.89 -12.06
N LEU A 99 25.88 2.33 -11.36
CA LEU A 99 25.24 1.55 -10.30
C LEU A 99 24.71 0.20 -10.80
N LEU A 100 24.38 0.07 -12.08
CA LEU A 100 23.91 -1.19 -12.67
C LEU A 100 25.02 -2.25 -12.80
N GLU A 101 26.30 -1.90 -12.65
CA GLU A 101 27.42 -2.85 -12.67
C GLU A 101 27.39 -3.78 -13.91
N GLY A 102 26.96 -3.26 -15.07
CA GLY A 102 26.87 -4.02 -16.32
C GLY A 102 25.54 -4.80 -16.50
N PHE A 103 24.65 -4.80 -15.51
CA PHE A 103 23.33 -5.39 -15.68
C PHE A 103 22.45 -4.53 -16.58
N LYS A 104 21.50 -5.17 -17.25
CA LYS A 104 20.51 -4.48 -18.08
C LYS A 104 19.58 -3.64 -17.21
N ALA A 105 19.28 -2.41 -17.66
CA ALA A 105 18.31 -1.54 -16.98
C ALA A 105 16.98 -2.26 -16.69
N PRO A 106 16.53 -2.27 -15.43
CA PRO A 106 15.27 -2.90 -15.04
C PRO A 106 14.07 -2.15 -15.63
N ASP A 107 13.00 -2.86 -15.93
CA ASP A 107 11.76 -2.23 -16.31
C ASP A 107 11.02 -1.62 -15.09
N HIS A 108 10.11 -0.70 -15.35
CA HIS A 108 9.35 -0.01 -14.30
C HIS A 108 8.48 -0.94 -13.45
N ASN A 109 8.01 -2.07 -14.00
CA ASN A 109 7.24 -3.05 -13.24
C ASN A 109 8.15 -3.82 -12.26
N THR A 110 9.37 -4.15 -12.69
CA THR A 110 10.38 -4.77 -11.81
C THR A 110 10.71 -3.86 -10.65
N ILE A 111 10.96 -2.56 -10.92
CA ILE A 111 11.22 -1.55 -9.89
C ILE A 111 10.01 -1.40 -8.93
N ALA A 112 8.80 -1.31 -9.47
CA ALA A 112 7.60 -1.17 -8.65
C ALA A 112 7.37 -2.39 -7.75
N ARG A 113 7.45 -3.62 -8.28
CA ARG A 113 7.29 -4.87 -7.53
C ARG A 113 8.38 -5.05 -6.47
N PHE A 114 9.59 -4.65 -6.78
CA PHE A 114 10.68 -4.66 -5.81
C PHE A 114 10.37 -3.76 -4.64
N ARG A 115 9.99 -2.50 -4.90
CA ARG A 115 9.68 -1.50 -3.88
C ARG A 115 8.53 -1.92 -2.95
N THR A 116 7.38 -2.36 -3.52
CA THR A 116 6.16 -2.61 -2.75
C THR A 116 6.03 -4.03 -2.21
N GLY A 117 6.77 -5.00 -2.72
CA GLY A 117 6.59 -6.38 -2.32
C GLY A 117 7.83 -7.05 -1.73
N ARG A 118 9.03 -6.59 -2.07
CA ARG A 118 10.28 -7.22 -1.61
C ARG A 118 11.02 -6.38 -0.59
N LEU A 119 11.11 -5.09 -0.86
CA LEU A 119 11.85 -4.16 0.00
C LEU A 119 11.03 -3.73 1.22
N GLU A 120 9.73 -3.47 1.06
CA GLU A 120 8.86 -2.94 2.10
C GLU A 120 8.99 -3.67 3.46
N PRO A 121 8.91 -5.01 3.55
CA PRO A 121 8.99 -5.70 4.84
C PRO A 121 10.40 -5.70 5.48
N ILE A 122 11.42 -5.26 4.74
CA ILE A 122 12.84 -5.34 5.14
C ILE A 122 13.44 -3.93 5.29
N LEU A 123 12.71 -2.91 4.87
CA LEU A 123 13.21 -1.54 4.83
C LEU A 123 13.66 -1.04 6.19
N ASP A 124 12.90 -1.34 7.24
CA ASP A 124 13.23 -0.96 8.62
C ASP A 124 14.55 -1.58 9.07
N ASP A 125 14.80 -2.84 8.70
CA ASP A 125 16.05 -3.53 9.04
C ASP A 125 17.26 -2.89 8.36
N LEU A 126 17.15 -2.59 7.06
CA LEU A 126 18.22 -1.92 6.32
C LEU A 126 18.45 -0.49 6.82
N PHE A 127 17.38 0.21 7.19
CA PHE A 127 17.47 1.54 7.76
C PHE A 127 18.19 1.52 9.11
N ASN A 128 17.84 0.58 10.00
CA ASN A 128 18.51 0.42 11.29
C ASN A 128 20.00 0.09 11.12
N GLN A 129 20.36 -0.80 10.20
CA GLN A 129 21.77 -1.09 9.89
C GLN A 129 22.51 0.18 9.45
N PHE A 130 21.88 1.01 8.62
CA PHE A 130 22.47 2.28 8.17
C PHE A 130 22.69 3.25 9.33
N ILE A 131 21.75 3.38 10.27
CA ILE A 131 21.89 4.21 11.47
C ILE A 131 23.06 3.70 12.35
N ILE A 132 23.17 2.38 12.53
CA ILE A 132 24.29 1.78 13.28
C ILE A 132 25.63 2.14 12.61
N LYS A 133 25.70 2.11 11.27
CA LYS A 133 26.90 2.50 10.54
C LYS A 133 27.26 3.98 10.73
N LEU A 134 26.30 4.87 10.72
CA LEU A 134 26.52 6.29 11.05
C LEU A 134 27.05 6.47 12.47
N TYR A 135 26.53 5.72 13.41
CA TYR A 135 27.02 5.73 14.80
C TYR A 135 28.46 5.19 14.91
N GLU A 136 28.78 4.04 14.25
CA GLU A 136 30.11 3.47 14.20
C GLU A 136 31.15 4.43 13.60
N ASN A 137 30.72 5.25 12.62
CA ASN A 137 31.55 6.26 11.96
C ASN A 137 31.65 7.59 12.72
N ASN A 138 31.06 7.68 13.93
CA ASN A 138 30.99 8.87 14.79
C ASN A 138 30.24 10.06 14.12
N GLU A 139 29.33 9.81 13.20
CA GLU A 139 28.42 10.80 12.62
C GLU A 139 27.20 11.04 13.53
N LEU A 140 26.87 10.08 14.40
CA LEU A 140 25.81 10.14 15.39
C LEU A 140 26.37 9.86 16.79
N GLU A 141 25.87 10.57 17.80
CA GLU A 141 26.20 10.32 19.20
C GLU A 141 25.07 9.63 19.96
N LEU A 142 23.84 9.68 19.47
CA LEU A 142 22.59 9.16 20.03
C LEU A 142 22.29 9.71 21.45
N LYS A 143 22.74 10.95 21.72
CA LYS A 143 22.56 11.61 23.03
C LYS A 143 21.32 12.50 23.11
N ASN A 144 20.98 13.14 22.03
CA ASN A 144 19.90 14.14 21.98
C ASN A 144 18.96 13.84 20.82
N LEU A 145 17.88 13.14 21.09
CA LEU A 145 16.87 12.82 20.10
C LEU A 145 15.74 13.86 20.14
N PHE A 146 15.49 14.52 19.01
CA PHE A 146 14.35 15.41 18.82
C PHE A 146 13.29 14.68 18.03
N ILE A 147 12.06 14.60 18.57
CA ILE A 147 10.93 13.94 17.91
C ILE A 147 9.91 15.00 17.52
N ASP A 148 9.57 15.07 16.23
CA ASP A 148 8.50 15.92 15.72
C ASP A 148 7.47 15.10 14.96
N GLY A 149 6.20 15.47 15.15
CA GLY A 149 5.05 14.83 14.51
C GLY A 149 4.48 15.69 13.38
N THR A 150 4.28 15.10 12.22
CA THR A 150 3.59 15.77 11.12
C THR A 150 2.48 14.91 10.54
N LYS A 151 1.43 15.56 10.03
CA LYS A 151 0.31 14.87 9.38
C LYS A 151 0.44 15.00 7.88
N ILE A 152 0.43 13.85 7.19
CA ILE A 152 0.49 13.79 5.74
C ILE A 152 -0.86 13.33 5.18
N GLU A 153 -1.35 14.03 4.16
CA GLU A 153 -2.60 13.70 3.48
C GLU A 153 -2.41 12.42 2.66
N ALA A 154 -3.33 11.47 2.83
CA ALA A 154 -3.38 10.27 2.01
C ALA A 154 -3.89 10.62 0.61
N ASN A 155 -3.39 9.91 -0.41
CA ASN A 155 -3.91 10.05 -1.78
C ASN A 155 -5.29 9.39 -1.92
N ALA A 156 -6.26 9.87 -1.16
CA ALA A 156 -7.62 9.34 -1.08
C ALA A 156 -8.66 10.46 -1.14
N ASN A 157 -9.80 10.14 -1.77
CA ASN A 157 -10.87 11.11 -1.88
C ASN A 157 -11.45 11.44 -0.49
N LYS A 158 -11.42 12.71 -0.10
CA LYS A 158 -11.90 13.22 1.19
C LYS A 158 -13.39 12.97 1.48
N TYR A 159 -14.20 12.62 0.48
CA TYR A 159 -15.61 12.33 0.64
C TYR A 159 -15.94 10.85 0.85
N THR A 160 -14.94 9.98 0.88
CA THR A 160 -15.12 8.53 1.06
C THR A 160 -14.98 8.06 2.51
N PHE A 161 -15.37 8.89 3.45
CA PHE A 161 -15.28 8.61 4.88
C PHE A 161 -16.31 7.58 5.37
N VAL A 162 -15.89 6.79 6.35
CA VAL A 162 -16.73 5.90 7.16
C VAL A 162 -16.50 6.23 8.63
N TRP A 163 -17.58 6.61 9.33
CA TRP A 163 -17.52 6.97 10.75
C TRP A 163 -18.04 5.82 11.61
N LYS A 164 -17.27 5.39 12.62
CA LYS A 164 -17.64 4.33 13.56
C LYS A 164 -19.00 4.62 14.22
N LYS A 165 -19.20 5.85 14.70
CA LYS A 165 -20.47 6.27 15.34
C LYS A 165 -21.69 6.10 14.41
N SER A 166 -21.52 6.39 13.11
CA SER A 166 -22.60 6.23 12.12
C SER A 166 -22.87 4.75 11.81
N VAL A 167 -21.82 3.95 11.72
CA VAL A 167 -21.94 2.50 11.50
C VAL A 167 -22.66 1.86 12.68
N SER A 168 -22.21 2.10 13.91
CA SER A 168 -22.86 1.55 15.13
C SER A 168 -24.32 1.94 15.24
N LYS A 169 -24.66 3.22 14.99
CA LYS A 169 -26.06 3.68 15.01
C LYS A 169 -26.92 2.96 13.96
N ASN A 170 -26.39 2.77 12.75
CA ASN A 170 -27.11 2.09 11.68
C ASN A 170 -27.18 0.58 11.89
N GLU A 171 -26.19 -0.02 12.52
CA GLU A 171 -26.18 -1.43 12.89
C GLU A 171 -27.22 -1.77 13.95
N ILE A 172 -27.43 -0.89 14.95
CA ILE A 172 -28.51 -1.03 15.94
C ILE A 172 -29.87 -1.03 15.24
N LYS A 173 -30.11 -0.05 14.36
CA LYS A 173 -31.38 0.03 13.59
C LYS A 173 -31.57 -1.20 12.68
N LEU A 174 -30.50 -1.70 12.07
CA LEU A 174 -30.56 -2.92 11.28
C LEU A 174 -30.91 -4.13 12.15
N GLY A 175 -30.32 -4.23 13.35
CA GLY A 175 -30.63 -5.29 14.29
C GLY A 175 -32.11 -5.31 14.71
N GLU A 176 -32.69 -4.15 14.93
CA GLU A 176 -34.17 -4.02 15.22
C GLU A 176 -34.98 -4.47 14.00
N ALA A 177 -34.64 -4.04 12.80
CA ALA A 177 -35.31 -4.45 11.57
C ALA A 177 -35.21 -5.98 11.34
N ILE A 178 -34.04 -6.57 11.58
CA ILE A 178 -33.86 -8.04 11.48
C ILE A 178 -34.72 -8.77 12.50
N LYS A 179 -34.85 -8.27 13.75
CA LYS A 179 -35.72 -8.87 14.77
C LYS A 179 -37.18 -8.88 14.32
N LEU A 180 -37.67 -7.77 13.79
CA LEU A 180 -39.03 -7.68 13.26
C LEU A 180 -39.24 -8.62 12.05
N PHE A 181 -38.27 -8.68 11.17
CA PHE A 181 -38.29 -9.58 10.01
C PHE A 181 -38.35 -11.04 10.43
N ILE A 182 -37.55 -11.47 11.39
CA ILE A 182 -37.55 -12.83 11.93
C ILE A 182 -38.91 -13.16 12.56
N LYS A 183 -39.48 -12.23 13.33
CA LYS A 183 -40.81 -12.39 13.90
C LYS A 183 -41.84 -12.63 12.78
N SER A 184 -41.82 -11.84 11.73
CA SER A 184 -42.76 -11.99 10.60
C SER A 184 -42.63 -13.34 9.88
N ILE A 185 -41.40 -13.89 9.78
CA ILE A 185 -41.15 -15.22 9.21
C ILE A 185 -41.68 -16.31 10.12
N ASN A 186 -41.40 -16.20 11.43
CA ASN A 186 -41.90 -17.16 12.43
C ASN A 186 -43.44 -17.24 12.41
N ASP A 187 -44.09 -16.09 12.39
CA ASP A 187 -45.56 -16.01 12.35
C ASP A 187 -46.18 -16.57 11.07
N LYS A 188 -45.51 -16.34 9.90
CA LYS A 188 -45.99 -16.81 8.59
C LYS A 188 -45.77 -18.29 8.33
N PHE A 189 -44.64 -18.82 8.76
CA PHE A 189 -44.23 -20.19 8.44
C PHE A 189 -44.26 -21.16 9.63
N ASN A 190 -44.76 -20.68 10.78
CA ASN A 190 -44.83 -21.43 12.03
C ASN A 190 -43.47 -22.03 12.43
N LYS A 191 -42.42 -21.23 12.30
CA LYS A 191 -41.01 -21.56 12.64
C LYS A 191 -40.61 -20.82 13.91
N ASN A 192 -39.53 -21.24 14.53
CA ASN A 192 -39.03 -20.64 15.75
C ASN A 192 -37.53 -20.21 15.60
N PHE A 193 -37.25 -19.34 14.64
CA PHE A 193 -35.96 -18.70 14.55
C PHE A 193 -35.82 -17.69 15.69
N SER A 194 -34.72 -17.74 16.44
CA SER A 194 -34.44 -16.82 17.53
C SER A 194 -33.02 -16.26 17.44
N ILE A 195 -32.89 -14.98 17.74
CA ILE A 195 -31.58 -14.35 17.93
C ILE A 195 -31.12 -14.71 19.34
N VAL A 196 -30.21 -15.65 19.47
CA VAL A 196 -29.45 -15.88 20.70
C VAL A 196 -28.31 -14.85 20.78
N GLU A 197 -28.03 -14.29 21.95
CA GLU A 197 -27.08 -13.16 22.14
C GLU A 197 -25.68 -13.36 21.51
N ASN A 198 -25.27 -14.61 21.31
CA ASN A 198 -23.98 -14.98 20.70
C ASN A 198 -24.09 -15.51 19.25
N THR A 199 -25.27 -15.50 18.64
CA THR A 199 -25.41 -15.98 17.25
C THR A 199 -25.03 -14.86 16.29
N LEU A 200 -24.04 -15.10 15.42
CA LEU A 200 -23.70 -14.20 14.33
C LEU A 200 -24.96 -13.97 13.47
N LYS A 201 -25.48 -12.73 13.43
CA LYS A 201 -26.68 -12.34 12.67
C LYS A 201 -26.64 -12.85 11.22
N CYS A 202 -25.43 -12.87 10.60
CA CYS A 202 -25.23 -13.39 9.26
C CYS A 202 -25.51 -14.89 9.15
N LYS A 203 -25.17 -15.71 10.16
CA LYS A 203 -25.47 -17.15 10.15
C LYS A 203 -26.97 -17.39 10.17
N LEU A 204 -27.68 -16.73 11.06
CA LEU A 204 -29.13 -16.85 11.16
C LEU A 204 -29.87 -16.38 9.89
N LEU A 205 -29.41 -15.30 9.27
CA LEU A 205 -29.96 -14.83 8.00
C LEU A 205 -29.70 -15.84 6.86
N ASN A 206 -28.56 -16.51 6.84
CA ASN A 206 -28.28 -17.59 5.89
C ASN A 206 -29.19 -18.80 6.10
N GLU A 207 -29.42 -19.24 7.34
CA GLU A 207 -30.36 -20.32 7.67
C GLU A 207 -31.79 -19.99 7.20
N ILE A 208 -32.22 -18.75 7.41
CA ILE A 208 -33.51 -18.27 6.92
C ILE A 208 -33.57 -18.26 5.39
N LEU A 209 -32.51 -17.83 4.72
CA LEU A 209 -32.41 -17.84 3.27
C LEU A 209 -32.45 -19.25 2.70
N GLU A 210 -31.75 -20.21 3.30
CA GLU A 210 -31.80 -21.62 2.92
C GLU A 210 -33.22 -22.17 3.07
N PHE A 211 -33.89 -21.88 4.18
CA PHE A 211 -35.28 -22.27 4.41
C PHE A 211 -36.21 -21.69 3.34
N LEU A 212 -36.15 -20.37 3.09
CA LEU A 212 -37.01 -19.72 2.09
C LEU A 212 -36.74 -20.23 0.67
N ASN A 213 -35.47 -20.54 0.33
CA ASN A 213 -35.11 -21.14 -0.93
C ASN A 213 -35.59 -22.57 -1.07
N SER A 214 -35.68 -23.35 0.00
CA SER A 214 -36.27 -24.68 -0.03
C SER A 214 -37.77 -24.63 -0.35
N ILE A 215 -38.48 -23.63 0.18
CA ILE A 215 -39.90 -23.41 -0.18
C ILE A 215 -40.04 -22.96 -1.64
N LYS A 216 -39.16 -22.10 -2.13
CA LYS A 216 -39.14 -21.71 -3.55
C LYS A 216 -39.02 -22.92 -4.47
N LEU A 217 -38.11 -23.85 -4.17
CA LEU A 217 -37.88 -25.07 -4.94
C LEU A 217 -39.09 -26.02 -4.89
N SER A 218 -39.64 -26.26 -3.70
CA SER A 218 -40.77 -27.14 -3.52
C SER A 218 -42.06 -26.64 -4.17
N SER A 219 -42.24 -25.29 -4.21
CA SER A 219 -43.38 -24.64 -4.80
C SER A 219 -43.21 -24.29 -6.29
N ASN A 220 -42.07 -24.62 -6.89
CA ASN A 220 -41.71 -24.31 -8.29
C ASN A 220 -41.99 -22.83 -8.68
N ILE A 221 -41.70 -21.88 -7.77
CA ILE A 221 -41.99 -20.47 -7.97
C ILE A 221 -40.86 -19.82 -8.78
N GLU A 222 -41.17 -19.29 -9.96
CA GLU A 222 -40.25 -18.46 -10.73
C GLU A 222 -40.28 -17.00 -10.27
N PHE A 223 -39.08 -16.41 -10.15
CA PHE A 223 -38.95 -15.01 -9.77
C PHE A 223 -39.10 -14.09 -10.97
N VAL A 224 -39.83 -12.99 -10.77
CA VAL A 224 -40.03 -11.99 -11.80
C VAL A 224 -39.18 -10.75 -11.52
N TYR A 225 -38.55 -10.23 -12.57
CA TYR A 225 -37.67 -9.06 -12.52
C TYR A 225 -38.15 -7.99 -13.50
N GLY A 226 -37.88 -6.73 -13.20
CA GLY A 226 -38.18 -5.57 -14.05
C GLY A 226 -39.32 -4.69 -13.53
N LYS A 227 -39.44 -3.50 -14.11
CA LYS A 227 -40.48 -2.51 -13.76
C LYS A 227 -41.87 -3.02 -14.16
N GLY A 228 -42.87 -2.81 -13.26
CA GLY A 228 -44.28 -3.15 -13.53
C GLY A 228 -44.65 -4.62 -13.27
N LYS A 229 -43.70 -5.50 -12.95
CA LYS A 229 -44.03 -6.89 -12.60
C LYS A 229 -44.34 -7.03 -11.11
N ARG A 230 -45.43 -7.75 -10.79
CA ARG A 230 -45.84 -8.01 -9.39
C ARG A 230 -45.05 -9.17 -8.82
N LYS A 231 -44.18 -8.88 -7.83
CA LYS A 231 -43.37 -9.89 -7.11
C LYS A 231 -44.24 -10.70 -6.16
N THR A 232 -43.97 -11.99 -6.04
CA THR A 232 -44.60 -12.85 -5.02
C THR A 232 -44.14 -12.44 -3.61
N GLU A 233 -44.91 -12.80 -2.58
CA GLU A 233 -44.48 -12.54 -1.19
C GLU A 233 -43.20 -13.24 -0.83
N LEU A 234 -42.99 -14.48 -1.27
CA LEU A 234 -41.77 -15.26 -1.04
C LEU A 234 -40.55 -14.55 -1.67
N GLN A 235 -40.71 -14.03 -2.89
CA GLN A 235 -39.64 -13.27 -3.55
C GLN A 235 -39.24 -12.02 -2.74
N LYS A 236 -40.23 -11.27 -2.22
CA LYS A 236 -39.97 -10.09 -1.39
C LYS A 236 -39.19 -10.46 -0.13
N LEU A 237 -39.59 -11.54 0.55
CA LEU A 237 -38.92 -11.99 1.78
C LEU A 237 -37.46 -12.42 1.51
N ILE A 238 -37.19 -13.12 0.40
CA ILE A 238 -35.84 -13.53 0.02
C ILE A 238 -34.98 -12.29 -0.35
N GLU A 239 -35.53 -11.34 -1.10
CA GLU A 239 -34.85 -10.10 -1.44
C GLU A 239 -34.54 -9.26 -0.20
N GLU A 240 -35.47 -9.22 0.77
CA GLU A 240 -35.29 -8.50 2.02
C GLU A 240 -34.22 -9.17 2.91
N ALA A 241 -34.26 -10.49 3.04
CA ALA A 241 -33.24 -11.25 3.76
C ALA A 241 -31.84 -11.07 3.17
N ASN A 242 -31.71 -11.12 1.84
CA ASN A 242 -30.44 -10.86 1.16
C ASN A 242 -29.94 -9.43 1.41
N LYS A 243 -30.82 -8.44 1.38
CA LYS A 243 -30.48 -7.04 1.68
C LYS A 243 -29.99 -6.87 3.13
N TYR A 244 -30.59 -7.56 4.08
CA TYR A 244 -30.14 -7.52 5.48
C TYR A 244 -28.78 -8.20 5.64
N LEU A 245 -28.59 -9.36 4.99
CA LEU A 245 -27.32 -10.09 5.01
C LEU A 245 -26.20 -9.26 4.44
N GLU A 246 -26.39 -8.66 3.26
CA GLU A 246 -25.40 -7.79 2.61
C GLU A 246 -25.04 -6.58 3.50
N ARG A 247 -26.02 -5.96 4.11
CA ARG A 247 -25.79 -4.81 5.02
C ARG A 247 -25.06 -5.22 6.29
N GLN A 248 -25.42 -6.35 6.89
CA GLN A 248 -24.76 -6.84 8.10
C GLN A 248 -23.31 -7.23 7.81
N SER A 249 -23.05 -8.00 6.74
CA SER A 249 -21.71 -8.37 6.33
C SER A 249 -20.81 -7.14 6.08
N LYS A 250 -21.39 -6.08 5.52
CA LYS A 250 -20.69 -4.80 5.33
C LYS A 250 -20.34 -4.12 6.65
N TYR A 251 -21.23 -4.14 7.64
CA TYR A 251 -20.95 -3.56 8.96
C TYR A 251 -19.92 -4.40 9.72
N ASP A 252 -19.98 -5.72 9.62
CA ASP A 252 -18.99 -6.62 10.22
C ASP A 252 -17.59 -6.35 9.64
N LEU A 253 -17.49 -6.19 8.32
CA LEU A 253 -16.25 -5.79 7.65
C LEU A 253 -15.77 -4.42 8.14
N TYR A 254 -16.66 -3.41 8.22
CA TYR A 254 -16.28 -2.09 8.70
C TYR A 254 -15.81 -2.10 10.16
N ASN A 255 -16.43 -2.90 11.00
CA ASN A 255 -16.05 -3.06 12.40
C ASN A 255 -14.66 -3.71 12.53
N SER A 256 -14.31 -4.66 11.68
CA SER A 256 -12.97 -5.25 11.65
C SER A 256 -11.90 -4.24 11.20
N ILE A 257 -12.22 -3.38 10.22
CA ILE A 257 -11.30 -2.35 9.70
C ILE A 257 -11.04 -1.26 10.74
N PHE A 258 -12.03 -0.90 11.57
CA PHE A 258 -11.83 0.19 12.54
C PHE A 258 -10.67 -0.06 13.51
N ASN A 259 -10.50 -1.28 13.98
CA ASN A 259 -9.37 -1.65 14.87
C ASN A 259 -9.00 -0.56 15.89
N GLY A 260 -9.97 -0.07 16.66
CA GLY A 260 -9.81 1.03 17.63
C GLY A 260 -9.99 2.44 17.06
N ARG A 261 -9.84 2.67 15.77
CA ARG A 261 -10.00 3.96 15.11
C ARG A 261 -11.45 4.43 15.06
N ASN A 262 -11.65 5.74 14.99
CA ASN A 262 -12.98 6.34 14.89
C ASN A 262 -13.52 6.51 13.46
N SER A 263 -12.64 6.40 12.46
CA SER A 263 -12.96 6.57 11.06
C SER A 263 -11.90 5.92 10.16
N PHE A 264 -12.27 5.65 8.92
CA PHE A 264 -11.34 5.31 7.85
C PHE A 264 -11.87 5.81 6.50
N SER A 265 -11.03 5.83 5.48
CA SER A 265 -11.40 6.13 4.09
C SER A 265 -11.70 4.83 3.33
N LYS A 266 -12.75 4.82 2.48
CA LYS A 266 -13.00 3.66 1.60
C LYS A 266 -11.97 3.52 0.49
N ALA A 267 -11.32 4.63 0.10
CA ALA A 267 -10.30 4.64 -0.95
C ALA A 267 -8.93 4.19 -0.41
N ASP A 268 -8.70 4.42 0.88
CA ASP A 268 -7.51 4.03 1.60
C ASP A 268 -7.92 3.62 3.02
N ILE A 269 -8.04 2.32 3.24
CA ILE A 269 -8.58 1.75 4.49
C ILE A 269 -7.66 1.98 5.70
N ASP A 270 -6.37 2.22 5.47
CA ASP A 270 -5.38 2.45 6.52
C ASP A 270 -5.35 3.93 6.95
N ALA A 271 -5.79 4.83 6.07
CA ALA A 271 -5.85 6.25 6.38
C ALA A 271 -7.01 6.59 7.33
N THR A 272 -6.72 7.41 8.34
CA THR A 272 -7.71 7.93 9.29
C THR A 272 -8.00 9.40 8.99
N PHE A 273 -9.25 9.83 9.16
CA PHE A 273 -9.61 11.23 9.02
C PHE A 273 -9.09 12.04 10.20
N MET A 274 -8.25 13.01 9.93
CA MET A 274 -7.61 13.90 10.92
C MET A 274 -7.58 15.35 10.43
N HIS A 275 -7.49 16.28 11.37
CA HIS A 275 -7.32 17.69 11.04
C HIS A 275 -5.88 17.94 10.56
N MET A 276 -5.75 18.44 9.36
CA MET A 276 -4.47 18.86 8.77
C MET A 276 -4.07 20.27 9.23
N LYS A 277 -2.87 20.72 8.87
CA LYS A 277 -2.37 22.08 9.19
C LYS A 277 -3.27 23.20 8.63
N ASP A 278 -3.97 22.94 7.51
CA ASP A 278 -4.96 23.84 6.89
C ASP A 278 -6.34 23.82 7.58
N ALA A 279 -6.45 23.20 8.75
CA ALA A 279 -7.69 23.00 9.52
C ALA A 279 -8.77 22.17 8.79
N GLN A 280 -8.48 21.61 7.62
CA GLN A 280 -9.42 20.72 6.92
C GLN A 280 -9.35 19.31 7.48
N LEU A 281 -10.50 18.63 7.48
CA LEU A 281 -10.58 17.22 7.83
C LEU A 281 -10.34 16.37 6.59
N LYS A 282 -9.20 15.67 6.54
CA LYS A 282 -8.80 14.85 5.41
C LYS A 282 -8.30 13.49 5.87
N PRO A 283 -8.37 12.45 5.00
CA PRO A 283 -7.73 11.18 5.28
C PRO A 283 -6.22 11.37 5.29
N GLY A 284 -5.53 10.79 6.24
CA GLY A 284 -4.08 10.97 6.36
C GLY A 284 -3.46 10.04 7.38
N TYR A 285 -2.17 10.22 7.52
CA TYR A 285 -1.29 9.52 8.43
C TYR A 285 -0.59 10.52 9.34
N ASN A 286 -0.34 10.10 10.56
CA ASN A 286 0.53 10.82 11.48
C ASN A 286 1.92 10.20 11.38
N ILE A 287 2.90 11.00 10.99
CA ILE A 287 4.29 10.57 10.85
C ILE A 287 5.09 11.25 11.94
N GLN A 288 5.78 10.46 12.74
CA GLN A 288 6.74 10.93 13.72
C GLN A 288 8.14 10.69 13.18
N ILE A 289 8.97 11.71 13.25
CA ILE A 289 10.35 11.67 12.77
C ILE A 289 11.24 11.98 13.96
N GLY A 290 12.17 11.07 14.24
CA GLY A 290 13.25 11.27 15.19
C GLY A 290 14.49 11.78 14.48
N VAL A 291 15.05 12.89 14.96
CA VAL A 291 16.21 13.56 14.38
C VAL A 291 17.28 13.74 15.45
N GLU A 292 18.52 13.48 15.09
CA GLU A 292 19.69 13.89 15.84
C GLU A 292 20.67 14.60 14.91
N GLY A 293 21.01 15.84 15.27
CA GLY A 293 21.84 16.68 14.40
C GLY A 293 21.15 16.92 13.04
N GLU A 294 21.80 16.50 11.98
CA GLU A 294 21.29 16.64 10.60
C GLU A 294 20.68 15.34 10.06
N TYR A 295 20.64 14.25 10.88
CA TYR A 295 20.23 12.93 10.44
C TYR A 295 18.85 12.55 10.96
N ILE A 296 18.04 11.94 10.09
CA ILE A 296 16.81 11.25 10.50
C ILE A 296 17.23 9.88 11.03
N VAL A 297 17.06 9.68 12.32
CA VAL A 297 17.41 8.40 13.00
C VAL A 297 16.19 7.53 13.23
N GLY A 298 15.00 8.00 12.89
CA GLY A 298 13.79 7.23 13.01
C GLY A 298 12.56 7.82 12.38
N VAL A 299 11.69 6.89 11.95
CA VAL A 299 10.39 7.23 11.35
C VAL A 299 9.35 6.25 11.88
N ASP A 300 8.24 6.77 12.43
CA ASP A 300 7.04 5.98 12.74
C ASP A 300 5.85 6.54 11.97
N ILE A 301 5.10 5.63 11.33
CA ILE A 301 3.90 5.98 10.56
C ILE A 301 2.70 5.37 11.27
N SER A 302 1.81 6.23 11.74
CA SER A 302 0.61 5.83 12.48
C SER A 302 -0.67 6.34 11.82
N SER A 303 -1.73 5.56 11.93
CA SER A 303 -3.09 5.99 11.60
C SER A 303 -3.78 6.71 12.77
N GLU A 304 -3.11 6.93 13.89
CA GLU A 304 -3.65 7.64 15.05
C GLU A 304 -3.63 9.15 14.84
N ARG A 305 -4.64 9.85 15.43
CA ARG A 305 -4.82 11.30 15.22
C ARG A 305 -3.94 12.17 16.09
N SER A 306 -3.50 11.64 17.21
CA SER A 306 -2.73 12.35 18.22
C SER A 306 -1.34 11.76 18.36
N ASP A 307 -0.38 12.60 18.59
CA ASP A 307 0.95 12.23 19.00
C ASP A 307 0.84 11.66 20.42
N GLN A 308 0.86 10.34 20.55
CA GLN A 308 0.89 9.72 21.86
C GLN A 308 2.35 9.59 22.30
N PRO A 309 2.72 10.22 23.44
CA PRO A 309 4.08 10.14 23.96
C PRO A 309 4.47 8.74 24.47
N GLN A 310 3.56 7.77 24.42
CA GLN A 310 3.74 6.43 25.03
C GLN A 310 4.05 5.30 24.05
N ARG A 311 4.07 5.53 22.74
CA ARG A 311 4.76 4.59 21.86
C ARG A 311 6.22 4.94 21.94
N GLU A 312 6.91 4.25 22.83
CA GLU A 312 8.36 4.13 22.82
C GLU A 312 8.76 4.02 21.34
N CYS A 313 9.51 5.02 20.91
CA CYS A 313 10.00 5.07 19.55
C CYS A 313 10.66 3.72 19.32
N LYS A 314 10.16 2.90 18.38
CA LYS A 314 10.72 1.57 18.06
C LYS A 314 12.23 1.62 17.77
N LEU A 315 12.73 2.81 17.62
CA LEU A 315 14.10 3.19 17.43
C LEU A 315 15.01 2.96 18.64
N ILE A 316 14.50 3.05 19.88
CA ILE A 316 15.33 2.83 21.08
C ILE A 316 15.56 1.35 21.28
N CYS A 317 14.64 0.48 20.88
CA CYS A 317 14.78 -0.97 21.02
C CYS A 317 15.77 -1.63 20.03
N ALA A 318 16.32 -0.92 19.07
CA ALA A 318 17.33 -1.47 18.15
C ALA A 318 18.77 -1.28 18.65
N LEU A 319 18.96 -0.52 19.75
CA LEU A 319 20.27 -0.19 20.34
C LEU A 319 20.48 -0.83 21.73
N GLU A 320 19.49 -1.52 22.31
CA GLU A 320 19.62 -2.45 23.42
C GLU A 320 19.85 -3.89 22.90
#